data_f9573b95d4984fd3a595ac2c2fd1b92e
#
_entry.id   f9573b95d4984fd3a595ac2c2fd1b92e
#
_cell.length_a   1.000
_cell.length_b   1.000
_cell.length_c   1.000
_cell.angle_alpha   90.00
_cell.angle_beta   90.00
_cell.angle_gamma   90.00
#
_symmetry.space_group_name_H-M   'P 1'
#
loop_
_entity.id
_entity.type
_entity.pdbx_description
1 polymer ?
#
loop_
_entity_poly.entity_id
_entity_poly.type
_entity_poly.pdbx_seq_one_letter_code
_entity_poly.pdbx_strand_id
1 'polypeptide(L)'
;MQRSLETKWIEQLKEGNRKAYETIFKAYYKPVFLSALRITKDKNSANDACQEVFLELWKNRHKLTIKTSLKAYLHRGAVNRSLNIIKSRNRHAGQDLEQTVEPATKADTPEQITE
;
A
#
# COMPACT_ATOMS: atom_id res chain seq x y z
N MET A 1 -13.09 -13.82 -16.41
CA MET A 1 -12.61 -13.85 -15.72
C MET A 1 -12.19 -12.94 -14.66
N GLN A 2 -11.18 -13.19 -13.94
CA GLN A 2 -10.78 -12.38 -12.87
C GLN A 2 -10.51 -11.00 -13.27
N ARG A 3 -9.92 -10.82 -14.41
CA ARG A 3 -9.62 -9.54 -14.91
C ARG A 3 -10.84 -8.72 -15.14
N SER A 4 -11.87 -9.32 -15.68
CA SER A 4 -13.11 -8.62 -15.93
C SER A 4 -13.78 -8.19 -14.65
N LEU A 5 -13.75 -9.04 -13.66
CA LEU A 5 -14.35 -8.74 -12.39
C LEU A 5 -13.62 -7.60 -11.72
N GLU A 6 -12.30 -7.64 -11.75
CA GLU A 6 -11.51 -6.60 -11.15
C GLU A 6 -11.72 -5.26 -11.86
N THR A 7 -11.80 -5.30 -13.17
CA THR A 7 -12.04 -4.10 -13.96
C THR A 7 -13.37 -3.47 -13.56
N LYS A 8 -14.38 -4.31 -13.36
CA LYS A 8 -15.69 -3.83 -12.96
C LYS A 8 -15.62 -3.16 -11.60
N TRP A 9 -14.91 -3.78 -10.65
CA TRP A 9 -14.75 -3.19 -9.33
C TRP A 9 -14.09 -1.83 -9.41
N ILE A 10 -13.07 -1.72 -10.24
CA ILE A 10 -12.33 -0.47 -10.37
C ILE A 10 -13.22 0.61 -10.95
N GLU A 11 -14.00 0.27 -11.97
CA GLU A 11 -14.90 1.23 -12.59
C GLU A 11 -15.93 1.73 -11.59
N GLN A 12 -16.49 0.81 -10.83
CA GLN A 12 -17.48 1.18 -9.83
C GLN A 12 -16.86 2.02 -8.73
N LEU A 13 -15.65 1.69 -8.38
CA LEU A 13 -14.93 2.44 -7.36
C LEU A 13 -14.72 3.87 -7.82
N LYS A 14 -14.35 4.05 -9.08
CA LYS A 14 -14.13 5.38 -9.62
C LYS A 14 -15.41 6.21 -9.61
N GLU A 15 -16.54 5.55 -9.66
CA GLU A 15 -17.82 6.24 -9.60
C GLU A 15 -18.23 6.55 -8.17
N GLY A 16 -17.45 6.14 -7.20
CA GLY A 16 -17.77 6.39 -5.82
C GLY A 16 -18.65 5.34 -5.18
N ASN A 17 -18.70 4.16 -5.76
CA ASN A 17 -19.55 3.09 -5.25
C ASN A 17 -18.91 2.48 -4.01
N ARG A 18 -19.51 2.70 -2.85
CA ARG A 18 -18.95 2.22 -1.61
C ARG A 18 -18.99 0.72 -1.47
N LYS A 19 -19.96 0.09 -2.07
CA LYS A 19 -20.05 -1.36 -2.03
C LYS A 19 -18.88 -1.98 -2.77
N ALA A 20 -18.48 -1.39 -3.88
CA ALA A 20 -17.34 -1.87 -4.63
C ALA A 20 -16.08 -1.73 -3.77
N TYR A 21 -15.97 -0.62 -3.06
CA TYR A 21 -14.84 -0.39 -2.18
C TYR A 21 -14.80 -1.46 -1.09
N GLU A 22 -15.94 -1.75 -0.49
CA GLU A 22 -16.00 -2.78 0.55
C GLU A 22 -15.64 -4.15 0.01
N THR A 23 -16.09 -4.44 -1.19
CA THR A 23 -15.77 -5.72 -1.82
C THR A 23 -14.28 -5.86 -2.02
N ILE A 24 -13.65 -4.80 -2.50
CA ILE A 24 -12.21 -4.79 -2.71
C ILE A 24 -11.50 -4.93 -1.38
N PHE A 25 -11.96 -4.21 -0.38
CA PHE A 25 -11.37 -4.25 0.95
C PHE A 25 -11.38 -5.68 1.49
N LYS A 26 -12.54 -6.31 1.44
CA LYS A 26 -12.66 -7.67 1.95
C LYS A 26 -11.84 -8.68 1.17
N ALA A 27 -11.77 -8.47 -0.13
CA ALA A 27 -11.04 -9.41 -0.96
C ALA A 27 -9.54 -9.34 -0.77
N TYR A 28 -9.02 -8.14 -0.54
CA TYR A 28 -7.58 -7.95 -0.51
C TYR A 28 -6.98 -7.56 0.83
N TYR A 29 -7.80 -7.35 1.84
CA TYR A 29 -7.27 -6.92 3.13
C TYR A 29 -6.22 -7.87 3.67
N LYS A 30 -6.55 -9.15 3.70
CA LYS A 30 -5.65 -10.12 4.30
C LYS A 30 -4.30 -10.20 3.60
N PRO A 31 -4.23 -10.39 2.28
CA PRO A 31 -2.93 -10.44 1.63
C PRO A 31 -2.17 -9.12 1.75
N VAL A 32 -2.86 -8.00 1.75
CA VAL A 32 -2.20 -6.70 1.91
C VAL A 32 -1.64 -6.58 3.32
N PHE A 33 -2.43 -6.97 4.30
CA PHE A 33 -2.00 -6.95 5.70
C PHE A 33 -0.77 -7.84 5.88
N LEU A 34 -0.79 -9.03 5.30
CA LEU A 34 0.33 -9.96 5.44
C LEU A 34 1.60 -9.40 4.80
N SER A 35 1.45 -8.70 3.69
CA SER A 35 2.60 -8.06 3.06
C SER A 35 3.22 -7.03 3.99
N ALA A 36 2.36 -6.23 4.62
CA ALA A 36 2.84 -5.20 5.54
C ALA A 36 3.45 -5.84 6.79
N LEU A 37 2.82 -6.90 7.28
CA LEU A 37 3.30 -7.57 8.47
C LEU A 37 4.69 -8.16 8.25
N ARG A 38 4.92 -8.68 7.06
CA ARG A 38 6.19 -9.28 6.74
C ARG A 38 7.32 -8.27 6.86
N ILE A 39 7.04 -7.03 6.54
CA ILE A 39 8.04 -5.97 6.59
C ILE A 39 8.14 -5.34 7.96
N THR A 40 7.01 -4.98 8.55
CA THR A 40 7.02 -4.28 9.84
C THR A 40 7.23 -5.20 11.02
N LYS A 41 6.83 -6.46 10.87
CA LYS A 41 6.92 -7.47 11.93
C LYS A 41 6.19 -7.04 13.19
N ASP A 42 5.16 -6.25 13.02
CA ASP A 42 4.41 -5.71 14.13
C ASP A 42 2.97 -5.52 13.66
N LYS A 43 2.04 -6.15 14.33
CA LYS A 43 0.65 -6.11 13.91
C LYS A 43 0.06 -4.72 13.87
N ASN A 44 0.39 -3.90 14.82
CA ASN A 44 -0.15 -2.55 14.85
C ASN A 44 0.35 -1.73 13.66
N SER A 45 1.64 -1.83 13.38
CA SER A 45 2.20 -1.12 12.24
C SER A 45 1.66 -1.64 10.94
N ALA A 46 1.51 -2.96 10.84
CA ALA A 46 0.98 -3.56 9.62
C ALA A 46 -0.46 -3.12 9.40
N ASN A 47 -1.24 -3.06 10.47
CA ASN A 47 -2.62 -2.62 10.36
C ASN A 47 -2.68 -1.16 9.90
N ASP A 48 -1.82 -0.32 10.45
CA ASP A 48 -1.77 1.08 10.04
C ASP A 48 -1.42 1.22 8.57
N ALA A 49 -0.43 0.49 8.13
CA ALA A 49 -0.01 0.55 6.72
C ALA A 49 -1.16 0.08 5.82
N CYS A 50 -1.81 -0.99 6.22
CA CYS A 50 -2.89 -1.56 5.46
C CYS A 50 -4.06 -0.57 5.34
N GLN A 51 -4.42 0.03 6.44
CA GLN A 51 -5.51 1.00 6.43
C GLN A 51 -5.19 2.21 5.58
N GLU A 52 -3.96 2.67 5.63
CA GLU A 52 -3.56 3.81 4.83
C GLU A 52 -3.64 3.51 3.34
N VAL A 53 -3.25 2.30 2.95
CA VAL A 53 -3.32 1.91 1.56
C VAL A 53 -4.76 1.95 1.05
N PHE A 54 -5.68 1.40 1.83
CA PHE A 54 -7.07 1.39 1.40
C PHE A 54 -7.69 2.77 1.46
N LEU A 55 -7.29 3.57 2.43
CA LEU A 55 -7.78 4.94 2.51
C LEU A 55 -7.30 5.74 1.30
N GLU A 56 -6.05 5.55 0.94
CA GLU A 56 -5.49 6.21 -0.22
C GLU A 56 -6.21 5.77 -1.49
N LEU A 57 -6.53 4.50 -1.58
CA LEU A 57 -7.28 3.98 -2.71
C LEU A 57 -8.60 4.73 -2.85
N TRP A 58 -9.31 4.91 -1.75
CA TRP A 58 -10.58 5.61 -1.79
C TRP A 58 -10.39 7.08 -2.14
N LYS A 59 -9.42 7.72 -1.53
CA LYS A 59 -9.17 9.13 -1.79
C LYS A 59 -8.80 9.41 -3.24
N ASN A 60 -8.08 8.51 -3.85
CA ASN A 60 -7.63 8.72 -5.22
C ASN A 60 -8.46 7.98 -6.25
N ARG A 61 -9.63 7.51 -5.85
CA ARG A 61 -10.43 6.67 -6.74
C ARG A 61 -10.73 7.27 -8.10
N HIS A 62 -10.94 8.57 -8.13
CA HIS A 62 -11.27 9.22 -9.40
C HIS A 62 -10.09 9.30 -10.35
N LYS A 63 -8.89 9.31 -9.82
CA LYS A 63 -7.70 9.41 -10.63
C LYS A 63 -7.00 8.08 -10.83
N LEU A 64 -7.63 7.04 -10.40
CA LEU A 64 -6.99 5.74 -10.40
C LEU A 64 -6.62 5.25 -11.78
N THR A 65 -5.38 4.89 -11.94
CA THR A 65 -4.88 4.30 -13.17
C THR A 65 -4.04 3.10 -12.76
N ILE A 66 -4.56 1.93 -13.01
CA ILE A 66 -3.87 0.72 -12.62
C ILE A 66 -3.40 -0.03 -13.86
N LYS A 67 -2.11 -0.11 -14.02
CA LYS A 67 -1.53 -0.75 -15.18
C LYS A 67 -1.29 -2.23 -15.06
N THR A 68 -1.25 -2.72 -13.85
CA THR A 68 -1.04 -4.14 -13.65
C THR A 68 -2.33 -4.70 -13.09
N SER A 69 -2.36 -5.09 -11.84
CA SER A 69 -3.58 -5.58 -11.23
C SER A 69 -3.82 -4.80 -9.96
N LEU A 70 -5.06 -4.83 -9.52
CA LEU A 70 -5.42 -4.16 -8.29
C LEU A 70 -4.63 -4.74 -7.13
N LYS A 71 -4.45 -6.06 -7.13
CA LYS A 71 -3.70 -6.71 -6.09
C LYS A 71 -2.26 -6.20 -6.04
N ALA A 72 -1.63 -6.09 -7.21
CA ALA A 72 -0.25 -5.62 -7.27
C ALA A 72 -0.16 -4.15 -6.83
N TYR A 73 -1.14 -3.36 -7.20
CA TYR A 73 -1.19 -1.96 -6.82
C TYR A 73 -1.26 -1.84 -5.29
N LEU A 74 -2.16 -2.60 -4.67
CA LEU A 74 -2.33 -2.54 -3.23
C LEU A 74 -1.11 -3.10 -2.51
N HIS A 75 -0.53 -4.17 -3.05
CA HIS A 75 0.66 -4.75 -2.46
C HIS A 75 1.80 -3.73 -2.45
N ARG A 76 2.00 -3.05 -3.57
CA ARG A 76 3.05 -2.06 -3.65
C ARG A 76 2.83 -0.93 -2.66
N GLY A 77 1.57 -0.50 -2.52
CA GLY A 77 1.24 0.53 -1.56
C GLY A 77 1.57 0.10 -0.15
N ALA A 78 1.25 -1.16 0.18
CA ALA A 78 1.52 -1.69 1.51
C ALA A 78 3.02 -1.75 1.79
N VAL A 79 3.78 -2.18 0.79
CA VAL A 79 5.23 -2.25 0.94
C VAL A 79 5.80 -0.86 1.18
N ASN A 80 5.38 0.11 0.40
CA ASN A 80 5.88 1.47 0.54
C ASN A 80 5.55 2.07 1.90
N ARG A 81 4.31 1.88 2.35
CA ARG A 81 3.91 2.40 3.66
C ARG A 81 4.69 1.72 4.77
N SER A 82 4.86 0.41 4.65
CA SER A 82 5.58 -0.36 5.66
C SER A 82 7.03 0.09 5.77
N LEU A 83 7.65 0.31 4.63
CA LEU A 83 9.03 0.79 4.64
C LEU A 83 9.13 2.18 5.25
N ASN A 84 8.16 3.03 5.00
CA ASN A 84 8.16 4.35 5.60
C ASN A 84 8.01 4.27 7.12
N ILE A 85 7.17 3.35 7.59
CA ILE A 85 6.99 3.17 9.01
C ILE A 85 8.30 2.73 9.66
N ILE A 86 8.99 1.81 9.02
CA ILE A 86 10.27 1.33 9.55
C ILE A 86 11.30 2.42 9.56
N LYS A 87 11.36 3.21 8.50
CA LYS A 87 12.29 4.31 8.46
C LYS A 87 12.02 5.30 9.57
N SER A 88 10.76 5.62 9.78
CA SER A 88 10.37 6.56 10.82
C SER A 88 10.74 6.01 12.19
N ARG A 89 10.49 4.73 12.39
CA ARG A 89 10.79 4.08 13.66
C ARG A 89 12.28 4.09 13.93
N ASN A 90 13.07 3.78 12.94
CA ASN A 90 14.52 3.76 13.09
C ASN A 90 15.05 5.14 13.36
N ARG A 91 14.49 6.13 12.73
CA ARG A 91 14.92 7.49 12.95
C ARG A 91 14.69 7.90 14.38
N HIS A 92 13.54 7.51 14.94
CA HIS A 92 13.25 7.85 16.32
C HIS A 92 14.12 7.06 17.29
N ALA A 93 14.39 5.85 16.95
CA ALA A 93 15.15 5.04 17.85
C ALA A 93 16.60 5.37 17.84
N GLY A 94 17.19 5.44 16.77
CA GLY A 94 18.55 5.56 16.89
C GLY A 94 19.10 6.50 16.11
N GLN A 95 18.57 7.12 15.71
CA GLN A 95 19.05 7.99 15.07
C GLN A 95 20.28 7.69 14.58
N ASP A 96 20.86 7.24 15.07
CA ASP A 96 22.11 6.98 14.73
C ASP A 96 22.13 6.13 13.61
N LEU A 97 21.55 5.40 13.59
CA LEU A 97 21.66 4.56 12.63
C LEU A 97 21.34 5.07 11.44
N GLU A 98 20.90 5.81 11.45
CA GLU A 98 20.60 6.29 10.44
C GLU A 98 21.35 6.46 9.53
N GLN A 99 21.88 6.78 9.66
CA GLN A 99 22.71 7.05 8.87
C GLN A 99 22.83 6.13 7.97
N THR A 100 22.76 5.52 8.25
CA THR A 100 23.02 4.51 7.54
C THR A 100 22.16 4.36 6.49
N VAL A 101 21.66 4.57 6.52
CA VAL A 101 21.00 4.23 5.65
C VAL A 101 20.74 4.84 4.73
N GLU A 102 20.90 5.37 4.64
CA GLU A 102 20.66 5.74 3.88
C GLU A 102 20.76 5.71 2.94
N PRO A 103 20.89 5.82 2.73
CA PRO A 103 21.01 5.97 1.72
C PRO A 103 20.40 5.25 0.88
N ALA A 104 20.35 4.73 0.98
CA ALA A 104 19.91 4.01 0.31
C ALA A 104 18.86 4.07 -0.19
N THR A 105 18.73 4.52 -0.13
CA THR A 105 17.88 4.40 -0.50
C THR A 105 17.39 4.85 -1.24
N LYS A 106 17.46 5.61 -1.45
CA LYS A 106 16.92 5.98 -2.07
C LYS A 106 16.60 5.75 -2.91
N ALA A 107 16.73 5.70 -2.97
CA ALA A 107 16.42 5.39 -3.77
C ALA A 107 15.85 4.86 -4.22
N ASP A 108 15.80 4.88 -4.17
CA ASP A 108 15.23 4.30 -4.60
C ASP A 108 14.36 4.19 -4.73
N THR A 109 14.23 4.58 -4.62
CA THR A 109 13.49 4.49 -4.70
C THR A 109 12.64 4.66 -4.99
N PRO A 110 12.37 5.00 -4.86
CA PRO A 110 11.48 5.18 -5.12
C PRO A 110 11.00 5.39 -5.99
N GLU A 111 10.99 5.87 -6.29
CA GLU A 111 10.55 6.08 -7.00
C GLU A 111 10.29 5.49 -7.73
N GLN A 112 10.45 5.45 -8.04
CA GLN A 112 10.24 4.81 -8.71
C GLN A 112 9.42 4.11 -8.62
N ILE A 113 9.25 4.13 -8.35
CA ILE A 113 8.49 3.35 -8.11
C ILE A 113 7.30 3.71 -8.27
N THR A 114 7.07 4.48 -8.28
CA THR A 114 6.05 4.75 -8.34
C THR A 114 5.39 4.93 -9.28
N GLU A 115 5.44 4.96 -9.81
CA GLU A 115 4.92 4.99 -10.66
C GLU A 115 4.30 4.60 -10.82
#